data_f18ea20615e44d62b2d09d3def560dab
#
_entry.id   f18ea20615e44d62b2d09d3def560dab
#
_cell.length_a   1.000
_cell.length_b   1.000
_cell.length_c   1.000
_cell.angle_alpha   90.00
_cell.angle_beta   90.00
_cell.angle_gamma   90.00
#
_symmetry.space_group_name_H-M   'P 1'
#
loop_
_entity.id
_entity.type
_entity.pdbx_description
1 polymer ?
#
loop_
_entity_poly.entity_id
_entity_poly.type
_entity_poly.pdbx_seq_one_letter_code
_entity_poly.pdbx_strand_id
1 'polypeptide(L)'
;MMGSATMTPGKAITTVDNTAMTLSIPDCQGAMYTSQGAVYAGSGYTGLSGLVLSEPGDDYDHWVNQATISFPTAAKAEAFMDTSLSKWKNCAGKTVTVTNKGKTYRWTFHEVDGSPPEISVLDVQEGANGWECQRAMAVANNIIIDINACGYQITDQGHRIADKIVAKVDNED
;
A
#
# COMPACT_ATOMS: atom_id res chain seq x y z
N MET A 1 12.39 2.86 11.22
CA MET A 1 11.71 3.54 10.12
C MET A 1 10.38 4.14 10.55
N MET A 2 9.58 3.42 11.30
CA MET A 2 8.28 3.92 11.80
C MET A 2 8.38 4.85 13.02
N GLY A 3 9.55 4.99 13.62
CA GLY A 3 9.72 5.73 14.89
C GLY A 3 9.48 4.88 16.14
N SER A 4 9.01 3.66 15.99
CA SER A 4 8.86 2.70 17.08
C SER A 4 10.14 1.92 17.33
N ALA A 5 10.41 1.63 18.61
CA ALA A 5 11.55 0.80 19.00
C ALA A 5 11.31 -0.70 18.73
N THR A 6 10.04 -1.12 18.66
CA THR A 6 9.66 -2.53 18.55
C THR A 6 8.47 -2.71 17.63
N MET A 7 8.75 -2.99 16.35
CA MET A 7 7.75 -3.50 15.40
C MET A 7 7.84 -5.03 15.37
N THR A 8 6.75 -5.70 15.68
CA THR A 8 6.68 -7.16 15.75
C THR A 8 6.07 -7.73 14.48
N PRO A 9 6.71 -8.72 13.83
CA PRO A 9 6.10 -9.45 12.73
C PRO A 9 4.81 -10.15 13.18
N GLY A 10 3.75 -9.90 12.45
CA GLY A 10 2.45 -10.53 12.64
C GLY A 10 2.13 -11.52 11.53
N LYS A 11 1.04 -11.27 10.81
CA LYS A 11 0.54 -12.17 9.78
C LYS A 11 1.40 -12.13 8.51
N ALA A 12 1.86 -13.30 8.05
CA ALA A 12 2.40 -13.47 6.71
C ALA A 12 1.27 -13.37 5.66
N ILE A 13 1.56 -12.73 4.53
CA ILE A 13 0.65 -12.57 3.41
C ILE A 13 1.22 -13.38 2.25
N THR A 14 0.49 -14.38 1.80
CA THR A 14 0.89 -15.29 0.70
C THR A 14 -0.09 -15.28 -0.46
N THR A 15 -1.23 -14.62 -0.29
CA THR A 15 -2.28 -14.48 -1.30
C THR A 15 -2.86 -13.08 -1.25
N VAL A 16 -3.48 -12.66 -2.35
CA VAL A 16 -4.23 -11.40 -2.39
C VAL A 16 -5.40 -11.40 -1.42
N ASP A 17 -5.73 -10.23 -0.91
CA ASP A 17 -6.88 -10.04 -0.03
C ASP A 17 -8.16 -9.85 -0.87
N ASN A 18 -9.08 -10.79 -0.73
CA ASN A 18 -10.40 -10.78 -1.37
C ASN A 18 -11.53 -10.40 -0.40
N THR A 19 -11.21 -9.78 0.73
CA THR A 19 -12.24 -9.29 1.66
C THR A 19 -13.21 -8.36 0.95
N ALA A 20 -14.50 -8.65 1.07
CA ALA A 20 -15.55 -7.85 0.45
C ALA A 20 -15.62 -6.46 1.09
N MET A 21 -15.55 -5.43 0.27
CA MET A 21 -15.71 -4.04 0.66
C MET A 21 -16.34 -3.23 -0.47
N THR A 22 -16.99 -2.13 -0.12
CA THR A 22 -17.55 -1.18 -1.07
C THR A 22 -16.85 0.17 -0.89
N LEU A 23 -16.33 0.71 -1.99
CA LEU A 23 -15.75 2.05 -2.02
C LEU A 23 -16.64 2.97 -2.85
N SER A 24 -16.83 4.21 -2.39
CA SER A 24 -17.54 5.25 -3.16
C SER A 24 -16.83 5.57 -4.49
N ILE A 25 -15.53 5.33 -4.56
CA ILE A 25 -14.71 5.42 -5.78
C ILE A 25 -13.92 4.11 -5.89
N PRO A 26 -14.41 3.10 -6.61
CA PRO A 26 -13.78 1.76 -6.67
C PRO A 26 -12.33 1.76 -7.12
N ASP A 27 -11.95 2.64 -8.06
CA ASP A 27 -10.58 2.76 -8.55
C ASP A 27 -9.56 3.18 -7.48
N CYS A 28 -10.04 3.69 -6.33
CA CYS A 28 -9.17 4.09 -5.22
C CYS A 28 -8.77 2.94 -4.29
N GLN A 29 -9.25 1.73 -4.51
CA GLN A 29 -8.94 0.59 -3.62
C GLN A 29 -7.43 0.33 -3.54
N GLY A 30 -6.71 0.39 -4.66
CA GLY A 30 -5.25 0.22 -4.69
C GLY A 30 -4.48 1.38 -4.06
N ALA A 31 -5.04 2.58 -4.08
CA ALA A 31 -4.48 3.74 -3.39
C ALA A 31 -4.71 3.70 -1.87
N MET A 32 -5.58 2.83 -1.37
CA MET A 32 -5.91 2.66 0.05
C MET A 32 -5.26 1.45 0.69
N TYR A 33 -5.26 0.31 -0.01
CA TYR A 33 -4.90 -0.98 0.58
C TYR A 33 -3.90 -1.73 -0.30
N THR A 34 -2.98 -2.43 0.36
CA THR A 34 -2.03 -3.34 -0.29
C THR A 34 -2.69 -4.66 -0.68
N SER A 35 -2.10 -5.34 -1.64
CA SER A 35 -2.36 -6.76 -1.94
C SER A 35 -3.83 -7.07 -2.25
N GLN A 36 -4.57 -6.14 -2.82
CA GLN A 36 -6.02 -6.30 -3.05
C GLN A 36 -6.30 -7.14 -4.27
N GLY A 37 -7.12 -8.20 -4.11
CA GLY A 37 -7.51 -9.08 -5.19
C GLY A 37 -8.16 -8.35 -6.37
N ALA A 38 -9.05 -7.39 -6.12
CA ALA A 38 -9.67 -6.58 -7.15
C ALA A 38 -8.67 -5.71 -7.94
N VAL A 39 -7.56 -5.31 -7.32
CA VAL A 39 -6.52 -4.49 -7.95
C VAL A 39 -5.60 -5.34 -8.82
N TYR A 40 -5.23 -6.53 -8.34
CA TYR A 40 -4.32 -7.44 -9.05
C TYR A 40 -5.02 -8.37 -10.05
N ALA A 41 -6.35 -8.44 -10.03
CA ALA A 41 -7.12 -9.27 -10.97
C ALA A 41 -6.83 -8.88 -12.43
N GLY A 42 -6.50 -9.87 -13.25
CA GLY A 42 -6.19 -9.67 -14.67
C GLY A 42 -4.83 -9.02 -14.93
N SER A 43 -4.03 -8.69 -13.93
CA SER A 43 -2.70 -8.09 -14.10
C SER A 43 -1.65 -9.08 -14.60
N GLY A 44 -1.87 -10.39 -14.40
CA GLY A 44 -0.93 -11.43 -14.76
C GLY A 44 0.21 -11.62 -13.75
N TYR A 45 0.06 -11.12 -12.52
CA TYR A 45 1.04 -11.37 -11.46
C TYR A 45 1.23 -12.88 -11.22
N THR A 46 2.42 -13.29 -10.80
CA THR A 46 2.81 -14.70 -10.68
C THR A 46 3.00 -15.18 -9.24
N GLY A 47 3.22 -14.25 -8.32
CA GLY A 47 3.39 -14.59 -6.90
C GLY A 47 3.29 -13.37 -6.01
N LEU A 48 3.07 -13.62 -4.72
CA LEU A 48 2.96 -12.60 -3.70
C LEU A 48 3.55 -13.12 -2.40
N SER A 49 4.35 -12.28 -1.76
CA SER A 49 4.88 -12.51 -0.41
C SER A 49 4.86 -11.22 0.38
N GLY A 50 4.36 -11.26 1.58
CA GLY A 50 4.26 -10.06 2.40
C GLY A 50 4.14 -10.34 3.88
N LEU A 51 4.09 -9.27 4.65
CA LEU A 51 4.07 -9.30 6.10
C LEU A 51 3.35 -8.09 6.67
N VAL A 52 2.53 -8.31 7.69
CA VAL A 52 1.98 -7.26 8.52
C VAL A 52 2.84 -7.11 9.77
N LEU A 53 3.14 -5.88 10.16
CA LEU A 53 3.90 -5.54 11.36
C LEU A 53 3.15 -4.46 12.14
N SER A 54 3.19 -4.55 13.46
CA SER A 54 2.72 -3.51 14.36
C SER A 54 3.52 -3.56 15.67
N GLU A 55 3.33 -2.57 16.52
CA GLU A 55 3.74 -2.72 17.92
C GLU A 55 2.91 -3.83 18.57
N PRO A 56 3.44 -4.47 19.64
CA PRO A 56 2.70 -5.51 20.36
C PRO A 56 1.39 -4.98 20.97
N GLY A 57 0.34 -5.80 20.94
CA GLY A 57 -0.97 -5.49 21.50
C GLY A 57 -1.96 -4.94 20.47
N ASP A 58 -3.16 -4.63 20.95
CA ASP A 58 -4.28 -4.18 20.10
C ASP A 58 -4.35 -2.65 19.98
N ASP A 59 -3.65 -1.93 20.84
CA ASP A 59 -3.57 -0.46 20.84
C ASP A 59 -2.18 -0.03 20.39
N TYR A 60 -1.97 -0.06 19.06
CA TYR A 60 -0.70 0.27 18.43
C TYR A 60 -0.75 1.67 17.78
N ASP A 61 0.38 2.38 17.85
CA ASP A 61 0.57 3.69 17.23
C ASP A 61 1.09 3.59 15.78
N HIS A 62 1.62 2.41 15.39
CA HIS A 62 2.17 2.17 14.06
C HIS A 62 1.75 0.79 13.54
N TRP A 63 1.40 0.77 12.26
CA TRP A 63 1.03 -0.44 11.55
C TRP A 63 1.61 -0.41 10.14
N VAL A 64 2.16 -1.52 9.68
CA VAL A 64 2.72 -1.66 8.34
C VAL A 64 2.21 -2.93 7.69
N ASN A 65 1.76 -2.81 6.45
CA ASN A 65 1.56 -3.92 5.56
C ASN A 65 2.52 -3.75 4.38
N GLN A 66 3.40 -4.71 4.19
CA GLN A 66 4.38 -4.69 3.11
C GLN A 66 4.30 -5.99 2.31
N ALA A 67 4.32 -5.87 0.99
CA ALA A 67 4.29 -7.01 0.09
C ALA A 67 5.19 -6.79 -1.12
N THR A 68 5.70 -7.89 -1.67
CA THR A 68 6.35 -7.96 -2.97
C THR A 68 5.52 -8.85 -3.89
N ILE A 69 5.28 -8.38 -5.10
CA ILE A 69 4.46 -9.08 -6.09
C ILE A 69 5.28 -9.26 -7.36
N SER A 70 5.44 -10.52 -7.79
CA SER A 70 6.20 -10.85 -8.99
C SER A 70 5.32 -10.86 -10.23
N PHE A 71 5.93 -10.47 -11.34
CA PHE A 71 5.35 -10.49 -12.68
C PHE A 71 6.21 -11.33 -13.62
N PRO A 72 5.67 -11.79 -14.77
CA PRO A 72 6.45 -12.57 -15.73
C PRO A 72 7.63 -11.82 -16.33
N THR A 73 7.54 -10.50 -16.45
CA THR A 73 8.57 -9.62 -17.02
C THR A 73 8.56 -8.25 -16.35
N ALA A 74 9.68 -7.54 -16.43
CA ALA A 74 9.78 -6.14 -15.99
C ALA A 74 8.73 -5.25 -16.68
N ALA A 75 8.54 -5.39 -17.99
CA ALA A 75 7.53 -4.61 -18.73
C ALA A 75 6.10 -4.81 -18.19
N LYS A 76 5.76 -5.99 -17.68
CA LYS A 76 4.45 -6.23 -17.03
C LYS A 76 4.35 -5.54 -15.68
N ALA A 77 5.41 -5.54 -14.90
CA ALA A 77 5.45 -4.82 -13.64
C ALA A 77 5.35 -3.30 -13.85
N GLU A 78 6.09 -2.76 -14.82
CA GLU A 78 6.03 -1.35 -15.21
C GLU A 78 4.63 -0.94 -15.69
N ALA A 79 3.99 -1.75 -16.53
CA ALA A 79 2.61 -1.50 -17.00
C ALA A 79 1.60 -1.50 -15.83
N PHE A 80 1.79 -2.36 -14.83
CA PHE A 80 1.00 -2.34 -13.61
C PHE A 80 1.21 -1.07 -12.79
N MET A 81 2.46 -0.60 -12.67
CA MET A 81 2.80 0.67 -12.02
C MET A 81 2.11 1.84 -12.72
N ASP A 82 2.18 1.93 -14.05
CA ASP A 82 1.57 3.02 -14.82
C ASP A 82 0.04 3.07 -14.66
N THR A 83 -0.60 1.90 -14.66
CA THR A 83 -2.04 1.78 -14.41
C THR A 83 -2.39 2.22 -13.00
N SER A 84 -1.59 1.82 -12.00
CA SER A 84 -1.77 2.21 -10.60
C SER A 84 -1.62 3.71 -10.42
N LEU A 85 -0.58 4.32 -10.99
CA LEU A 85 -0.37 5.77 -10.94
C LEU A 85 -1.57 6.54 -11.49
N SER A 86 -2.10 6.10 -12.63
CA SER A 86 -3.26 6.72 -13.27
C SER A 86 -4.48 6.70 -12.35
N LYS A 87 -4.75 5.57 -11.71
CA LYS A 87 -5.86 5.41 -10.74
C LYS A 87 -5.63 6.23 -9.47
N TRP A 88 -4.42 6.22 -8.92
CA TRP A 88 -4.10 6.98 -7.72
C TRP A 88 -4.25 8.49 -7.93
N LYS A 89 -3.83 9.01 -9.09
CA LYS A 89 -4.03 10.42 -9.46
C LYS A 89 -5.51 10.82 -9.51
N ASN A 90 -6.39 9.91 -9.91
CA ASN A 90 -7.83 10.16 -9.91
C ASN A 90 -8.43 10.20 -8.50
N CYS A 91 -7.72 9.70 -7.49
CA CYS A 91 -8.14 9.73 -6.08
C CYS A 91 -7.64 10.98 -5.35
N ALA A 92 -6.59 11.62 -5.85
CA ALA A 92 -5.96 12.78 -5.22
C ALA A 92 -6.98 13.89 -4.93
N GLY A 93 -6.90 14.45 -3.72
CA GLY A 93 -7.78 15.50 -3.24
C GLY A 93 -9.24 15.08 -2.95
N LYS A 94 -9.56 13.79 -3.07
CA LYS A 94 -10.93 13.29 -2.87
C LYS A 94 -11.07 12.58 -1.53
N THR A 95 -12.31 12.58 -1.01
CA THR A 95 -12.69 11.76 0.13
C THR A 95 -13.40 10.49 -0.37
N VAL A 96 -12.88 9.35 0.04
CA VAL A 96 -13.41 8.03 -0.31
C VAL A 96 -14.08 7.42 0.91
N THR A 97 -15.31 6.94 0.74
CA THR A 97 -16.06 6.21 1.76
C THR A 97 -15.87 4.71 1.53
N VAL A 98 -15.44 4.01 2.56
CA VAL A 98 -15.26 2.56 2.55
C VAL A 98 -16.25 1.92 3.49
N THR A 99 -17.01 0.95 3.02
CA THR A 99 -17.92 0.15 3.84
C THR A 99 -17.42 -1.30 3.84
N ASN A 100 -17.17 -1.82 5.04
CA ASN A 100 -16.69 -3.18 5.26
C ASN A 100 -17.38 -3.74 6.50
N LYS A 101 -18.01 -4.91 6.37
CA LYS A 101 -18.73 -5.60 7.46
C LYS A 101 -19.72 -4.69 8.22
N GLY A 102 -20.45 -3.85 7.49
CA GLY A 102 -21.41 -2.92 8.06
C GLY A 102 -20.82 -1.69 8.75
N LYS A 103 -19.50 -1.53 8.74
CA LYS A 103 -18.81 -0.35 9.23
C LYS A 103 -18.40 0.54 8.07
N THR A 104 -18.51 1.85 8.26
CA THR A 104 -18.17 2.85 7.25
C THR A 104 -17.07 3.75 7.77
N TYR A 105 -16.05 3.95 6.92
CA TYR A 105 -14.92 4.82 7.17
C TYR A 105 -14.76 5.79 6.02
N ARG A 106 -14.25 6.99 6.30
CA ARG A 106 -13.99 8.02 5.29
C ARG A 106 -12.50 8.38 5.34
N TRP A 107 -11.88 8.42 4.15
CA TRP A 107 -10.46 8.73 3.99
C TRP A 107 -10.29 9.84 2.96
N THR A 108 -9.51 10.85 3.29
CA THR A 108 -9.19 11.95 2.37
C THR A 108 -7.78 11.79 1.85
N PHE A 109 -7.64 11.74 0.54
CA PHE A 109 -6.36 11.59 -0.15
C PHE A 109 -5.69 12.94 -0.36
N HIS A 110 -4.38 12.98 -0.15
CA HIS A 110 -3.51 14.05 -0.61
C HIS A 110 -3.15 13.84 -2.09
N GLU A 111 -2.29 14.73 -2.63
CA GLU A 111 -1.74 14.54 -3.97
C GLU A 111 -0.79 13.34 -4.01
N VAL A 112 -0.69 12.71 -5.18
CA VAL A 112 0.32 11.67 -5.41
C VAL A 112 1.68 12.32 -5.51
N ASP A 113 2.65 11.81 -4.76
CA ASP A 113 4.04 12.22 -4.81
C ASP A 113 4.89 11.21 -5.59
N GLY A 114 5.91 11.72 -6.28
CA GLY A 114 6.81 10.91 -7.08
C GLY A 114 6.29 10.58 -8.48
N SER A 115 7.06 9.78 -9.16
CA SER A 115 6.78 9.23 -10.50
C SER A 115 7.51 7.90 -10.64
N PRO A 116 7.10 6.99 -11.54
CA PRO A 116 7.82 5.74 -11.72
C PRO A 116 9.33 5.94 -11.81
N PRO A 117 10.13 5.11 -11.15
CA PRO A 117 9.77 3.79 -10.61
C PRO A 117 9.15 3.77 -9.21
N GLU A 118 8.87 4.91 -8.58
CA GLU A 118 8.27 4.94 -7.25
C GLU A 118 7.24 6.07 -7.10
N ILE A 119 6.09 5.74 -6.51
CA ILE A 119 5.00 6.67 -6.21
C ILE A 119 4.50 6.49 -4.79
N SER A 120 3.99 7.55 -4.19
CA SER A 120 3.33 7.48 -2.89
C SER A 120 2.13 8.42 -2.80
N VAL A 121 1.24 8.13 -1.87
CA VAL A 121 0.10 8.99 -1.53
C VAL A 121 -0.21 8.85 -0.04
N LEU A 122 -0.48 9.97 0.60
CA LEU A 122 -0.93 10.02 1.99
C LEU A 122 -2.45 10.09 2.00
N ASP A 123 -3.08 9.33 2.87
CA ASP A 123 -4.51 9.41 3.15
C ASP A 123 -4.79 9.50 4.65
N VAL A 124 -5.76 10.31 5.02
CA VAL A 124 -6.10 10.62 6.41
C VAL A 124 -7.50 10.14 6.72
N GLN A 125 -7.65 9.36 7.80
CA GLN A 125 -8.94 8.85 8.24
C GLN A 125 -9.72 9.93 9.00
N GLU A 126 -10.94 10.21 8.56
CA GLU A 126 -11.84 11.15 9.23
C GLU A 126 -12.24 10.63 10.61
N GLY A 127 -12.16 11.50 11.62
CA GLY A 127 -12.58 11.18 12.99
C GLY A 127 -11.68 10.21 13.75
N ALA A 128 -10.47 9.97 13.28
CA ALA A 128 -9.52 9.00 13.87
C ALA A 128 -8.32 9.68 14.55
N ASN A 129 -8.51 10.90 15.07
CA ASN A 129 -7.51 11.64 15.85
C ASN A 129 -6.15 11.83 15.13
N GLY A 130 -6.16 11.94 13.80
CA GLY A 130 -4.94 12.10 13.01
C GLY A 130 -4.31 10.79 12.55
N TRP A 131 -5.02 9.66 12.65
CA TRP A 131 -4.58 8.42 12.04
C TRP A 131 -4.52 8.58 10.51
N GLU A 132 -3.37 8.27 9.98
CA GLU A 132 -3.08 8.44 8.55
C GLU A 132 -2.21 7.31 8.03
N CYS A 133 -2.26 7.09 6.73
CA CYS A 133 -1.47 6.06 6.06
C CYS A 133 -0.74 6.66 4.87
N GLN A 134 0.50 6.24 4.66
CA GLN A 134 1.19 6.44 3.41
C GLN A 134 1.22 5.13 2.62
N ARG A 135 0.57 5.15 1.46
CA ARG A 135 0.74 4.14 0.44
C ARG A 135 2.00 4.47 -0.34
N ALA A 136 2.84 3.48 -0.57
CA ALA A 136 3.97 3.58 -1.48
C ALA A 136 4.00 2.36 -2.39
N MET A 137 4.30 2.58 -3.66
CA MET A 137 4.48 1.53 -4.65
C MET A 137 5.77 1.79 -5.41
N ALA A 138 6.59 0.77 -5.54
CA ALA A 138 7.81 0.83 -6.34
C ALA A 138 7.87 -0.35 -7.31
N VAL A 139 8.59 -0.17 -8.42
CA VAL A 139 8.92 -1.25 -9.34
C VAL A 139 10.43 -1.42 -9.42
N ALA A 140 10.88 -2.66 -9.20
CA ALA A 140 12.28 -3.07 -9.35
C ALA A 140 12.30 -4.37 -10.17
N ASN A 141 12.92 -4.36 -11.34
CA ASN A 141 12.87 -5.48 -12.28
C ASN A 141 11.42 -5.94 -12.55
N ASN A 142 11.12 -7.20 -12.34
CA ASN A 142 9.78 -7.76 -12.49
C ASN A 142 8.99 -7.81 -11.17
N ILE A 143 9.38 -7.03 -10.18
CA ILE A 143 8.76 -7.01 -8.85
C ILE A 143 8.08 -5.66 -8.61
N ILE A 144 6.85 -5.70 -8.15
CA ILE A 144 6.15 -4.57 -7.52
C ILE A 144 6.32 -4.69 -6.01
N ILE A 145 6.75 -3.59 -5.40
CA ILE A 145 6.78 -3.40 -3.94
C ILE A 145 5.54 -2.59 -3.57
N ASP A 146 4.73 -3.11 -2.66
CA ASP A 146 3.41 -2.59 -2.32
C ASP A 146 3.32 -2.38 -0.80
N ILE A 147 3.34 -1.12 -0.36
CA ILE A 147 3.48 -0.74 1.06
C ILE A 147 2.29 0.08 1.52
N ASN A 148 1.85 -0.18 2.74
CA ASN A 148 0.96 0.70 3.50
C ASN A 148 1.55 0.91 4.90
N ALA A 149 1.95 2.12 5.22
CA ALA A 149 2.53 2.50 6.50
C ALA A 149 1.58 3.48 7.20
N CYS A 150 0.99 3.06 8.30
CA CYS A 150 -0.03 3.80 9.04
C CYS A 150 0.43 4.17 10.45
N GLY A 151 -0.08 5.27 10.96
CA GLY A 151 0.18 5.74 12.30
C GLY A 151 -0.27 7.17 12.49
N TYR A 152 0.22 7.78 13.55
CA TYR A 152 0.11 9.21 13.79
C TYR A 152 1.39 9.89 13.27
N GLN A 153 1.27 11.07 12.64
CA GLN A 153 2.40 11.84 12.09
C GLN A 153 3.22 11.08 11.02
N ILE A 154 2.52 10.46 10.09
CA ILE A 154 3.15 9.81 8.95
C ILE A 154 3.61 10.86 7.93
N THR A 155 4.82 10.71 7.42
CA THR A 155 5.42 11.60 6.42
C THR A 155 5.91 10.83 5.20
N ASP A 156 7.01 10.07 5.35
CA ASP A 156 7.71 9.35 4.28
C ASP A 156 8.04 7.88 4.64
N GLN A 157 7.43 7.36 5.70
CA GLN A 157 7.74 6.01 6.19
C GLN A 157 7.47 4.93 5.15
N GLY A 158 6.37 5.03 4.41
CA GLY A 158 6.05 4.09 3.33
C GLY A 158 7.11 4.10 2.22
N HIS A 159 7.53 5.28 1.79
CA HIS A 159 8.59 5.47 0.81
C HIS A 159 9.92 4.86 1.29
N ARG A 160 10.36 5.19 2.50
CA ARG A 160 11.60 4.65 3.06
C ARG A 160 11.60 3.12 3.23
N ILE A 161 10.43 2.51 3.48
CA ILE A 161 10.30 1.05 3.51
C ILE A 161 10.45 0.49 2.09
N ALA A 162 9.80 1.10 1.10
CA ALA A 162 9.90 0.71 -0.30
C ALA A 162 11.36 0.76 -0.78
N ASP A 163 12.06 1.87 -0.57
CA ASP A 163 13.48 2.03 -0.92
C ASP A 163 14.37 0.90 -0.40
N LYS A 164 14.16 0.50 0.86
CA LYS A 164 14.96 -0.59 1.45
C LYS A 164 14.68 -1.94 0.83
N ILE A 165 13.45 -2.19 0.38
CA ILE A 165 13.10 -3.42 -0.30
C ILE A 165 13.65 -3.40 -1.73
N VAL A 166 13.53 -2.28 -2.44
CA VAL A 166 14.16 -2.07 -3.76
C VAL A 166 15.65 -2.39 -3.70
N ALA A 167 16.37 -1.81 -2.73
CA ALA A 167 17.79 -2.04 -2.57
C ALA A 167 18.16 -3.52 -2.33
N LYS A 168 17.27 -4.31 -1.73
CA LYS A 168 17.47 -5.76 -1.58
C LYS A 168 17.24 -6.50 -2.90
N VAL A 169 16.18 -6.17 -3.61
CA VAL A 169 15.88 -6.76 -4.93
C VAL A 169 17.04 -6.53 -5.89
N ASP A 170 17.57 -5.30 -5.96
CA ASP A 170 18.68 -4.94 -6.85
C ASP A 170 20.01 -5.60 -6.48
N ASN A 171 20.19 -6.02 -5.22
CA ASN A 171 21.44 -6.68 -4.77
C ASN A 171 21.40 -8.22 -4.88
N GLU A 172 20.23 -8.81 -5.19
CA GLU A 172 20.07 -10.26 -5.36
C GLU A 172 20.21 -10.71 -6.84
N ASP A 173 20.36 -9.77 -7.77
CA ASP A 173 20.66 -9.97 -9.19
C ASP A 173 22.19 -9.86 -9.42
#